data_9fe50cf57348646dded130e58afdb871
#
_entry.id   9fe50cf57348646dded130e58afdb871
#
_cell.length_a   1.000
_cell.length_b   1.000
_cell.length_c   1.000
_cell.angle_alpha   90.00
_cell.angle_beta   90.00
_cell.angle_gamma   90.00
#
_symmetry.space_group_name_H-M   'P 1'
#
loop_
_entity.id
_entity.type
_entity.pdbx_description
1 polymer ?
#
loop_
_entity_poly.entity_id
_entity_poly.type
_entity_poly.pdbx_seq_one_letter_code
_entity_poly.pdbx_strand_id
1 'polypeptide(L)'
;LSMLAALGLTVDPKNIQCEKLEAKSKHYLVRMGLLKLLKVASDINFTEHEPAGRFIPITQIQTSEELTRFITDMVPLLHLEPEQAQTIGYIVSELVRNVIEHSRAVNGALLCAQYYPSNVIRICIADTCLGIKTTINKSYSAQSDLDAIRLALWPGITGTTQKEGGTEQNAGAGLFFIKSIASVNRDFFVIYSGNGFYK
;
A
#
# COMPACT_ATOMS: atom_id res chain seq x y z
N LEU A 1 7.61 -3.05 -5.91
CA LEU A 1 8.59 -2.75 -4.86
C LEU A 1 8.04 -3.00 -3.47
N SER A 2 6.87 -2.45 -3.11
CA SER A 2 6.28 -2.66 -1.77
C SER A 2 6.06 -4.14 -1.45
N MET A 3 5.67 -4.97 -2.41
CA MET A 3 5.56 -6.42 -2.21
C MET A 3 6.92 -7.07 -1.91
N LEU A 4 7.98 -6.68 -2.62
CA LEU A 4 9.34 -7.16 -2.33
C LEU A 4 9.82 -6.68 -0.96
N ALA A 5 9.50 -5.45 -0.60
CA ALA A 5 9.80 -4.91 0.72
C ALA A 5 9.07 -5.69 1.81
N ALA A 6 7.76 -5.91 1.65
CA ALA A 6 6.95 -6.69 2.58
C ALA A 6 7.50 -8.12 2.76
N LEU A 7 7.76 -8.82 1.65
CA LEU A 7 8.35 -10.16 1.69
C LEU A 7 9.73 -10.16 2.38
N GLY A 8 10.59 -9.21 2.02
CA GLY A 8 11.94 -9.12 2.59
C GLY A 8 11.94 -8.86 4.10
N LEU A 9 10.94 -8.13 4.62
CA LEU A 9 10.80 -7.93 6.07
C LEU A 9 10.37 -9.19 6.84
N THR A 10 9.92 -10.24 6.16
CA THR A 10 9.62 -11.55 6.78
C THR A 10 10.83 -12.50 6.80
N VAL A 11 11.94 -12.10 6.20
CA VAL A 11 13.16 -12.91 6.07
C VAL A 11 14.29 -12.28 6.91
N ASP A 12 15.12 -13.11 7.54
CA ASP A 12 16.33 -12.58 8.19
C ASP A 12 17.20 -11.86 7.15
N PRO A 13 17.60 -10.60 7.38
CA PRO A 13 18.46 -9.86 6.45
C PRO A 13 19.71 -10.58 5.99
N LYS A 14 20.28 -11.46 6.83
CA LYS A 14 21.43 -12.29 6.51
C LYS A 14 21.18 -13.27 5.37
N ASN A 15 19.93 -13.63 5.15
CA ASN A 15 19.51 -14.56 4.10
C ASN A 15 19.08 -13.83 2.80
N ILE A 16 19.18 -12.49 2.77
CA ILE A 16 18.83 -11.70 1.59
C ILE A 16 20.12 -11.39 0.82
N GLN A 17 20.19 -11.90 -0.39
CA GLN A 17 21.30 -11.65 -1.32
C GLN A 17 20.77 -11.03 -2.60
N CYS A 18 21.47 -10.01 -3.10
CA CYS A 18 21.17 -9.38 -4.37
C CYS A 18 22.31 -9.66 -5.36
N GLU A 19 22.07 -10.57 -6.29
CA GLU A 19 23.03 -10.94 -7.30
C GLU A 19 22.64 -10.39 -8.68
N LYS A 20 23.63 -10.05 -9.51
CA LYS A 20 23.47 -9.71 -10.93
C LYS A 20 22.47 -8.59 -11.21
N LEU A 21 22.35 -7.61 -10.31
CA LEU A 21 21.55 -6.44 -10.57
C LEU A 21 22.19 -5.57 -11.63
N GLU A 22 21.46 -5.28 -12.71
CA GLU A 22 21.87 -4.29 -13.70
C GLU A 22 21.98 -2.89 -13.06
N ALA A 23 22.96 -2.08 -13.50
CA ALA A 23 23.24 -0.77 -12.91
C ALA A 23 21.97 0.12 -12.80
N LYS A 24 21.15 0.19 -13.85
CA LYS A 24 19.90 0.97 -13.84
C LYS A 24 18.91 0.50 -12.78
N SER A 25 18.70 -0.81 -12.67
CA SER A 25 17.81 -1.43 -11.67
C SER A 25 18.34 -1.19 -10.26
N LYS A 26 19.65 -1.32 -10.06
CA LYS A 26 20.30 -1.12 -8.77
C LYS A 26 20.12 0.32 -8.28
N HIS A 27 20.39 1.32 -9.13
CA HIS A 27 20.15 2.73 -8.82
C HIS A 27 18.69 3.00 -8.43
N TYR A 28 17.75 2.42 -9.17
CA TYR A 28 16.33 2.56 -8.86
C TYR A 28 15.97 1.97 -7.48
N LEU A 29 16.44 0.75 -7.17
CA LEU A 29 16.18 0.09 -5.89
C LEU A 29 16.78 0.86 -4.70
N VAL A 30 17.99 1.44 -4.89
CA VAL A 30 18.61 2.29 -3.86
C VAL A 30 17.80 3.56 -3.66
N ARG A 31 17.45 4.28 -4.73
CA ARG A 31 16.64 5.51 -4.66
C ARG A 31 15.27 5.30 -4.05
N MET A 32 14.65 4.16 -4.34
CA MET A 32 13.36 3.79 -3.74
C MET A 32 13.49 3.26 -2.30
N GLY A 33 14.69 3.21 -1.75
CA GLY A 33 14.95 2.82 -0.36
C GLY A 33 14.85 1.33 -0.07
N LEU A 34 14.68 0.46 -1.10
CA LEU A 34 14.49 -0.97 -0.89
C LEU A 34 15.70 -1.62 -0.22
N LEU A 35 16.91 -1.39 -0.72
CA LEU A 35 18.11 -2.00 -0.18
C LEU A 35 18.38 -1.56 1.26
N LYS A 36 18.14 -0.28 1.57
CA LYS A 36 18.23 0.27 2.93
C LYS A 36 17.24 -0.40 3.87
N LEU A 37 15.97 -0.55 3.45
CA LEU A 37 14.92 -1.21 4.24
C LEU A 37 15.27 -2.67 4.55
N LEU A 38 15.81 -3.39 3.56
CA LEU A 38 16.20 -4.79 3.69
C LEU A 38 17.58 -4.99 4.32
N LYS A 39 18.27 -3.91 4.71
CA LYS A 39 19.63 -3.93 5.27
C LYS A 39 20.65 -4.62 4.36
N VAL A 40 20.46 -4.53 3.05
CA VAL A 40 21.39 -5.04 2.03
C VAL A 40 22.43 -3.96 1.72
N ALA A 41 23.70 -4.30 1.82
CA ALA A 41 24.79 -3.39 1.49
C ALA A 41 24.73 -2.97 0.01
N SER A 42 24.99 -1.71 -0.26
CA SER A 42 25.08 -1.17 -1.61
C SER A 42 26.41 -0.41 -1.76
N ASP A 43 27.10 -0.65 -2.86
CA ASP A 43 28.29 0.09 -3.28
C ASP A 43 27.97 1.39 -4.03
N ILE A 44 26.69 1.71 -4.19
CA ILE A 44 26.25 2.94 -4.83
C ILE A 44 26.21 4.05 -3.78
N ASN A 45 27.17 4.94 -3.83
CA ASN A 45 27.11 6.24 -3.17
C ASN A 45 26.53 7.25 -4.15
N PHE A 46 25.38 7.81 -3.86
CA PHE A 46 24.88 8.98 -4.57
C PHE A 46 24.45 10.04 -3.56
N THR A 47 24.65 11.28 -3.96
CA THR A 47 24.09 12.41 -3.22
C THR A 47 22.59 12.34 -3.40
N GLU A 48 21.84 12.18 -2.32
CA GLU A 48 20.39 12.27 -2.35
C GLU A 48 20.01 13.69 -2.80
N HIS A 49 19.70 13.83 -4.07
CA HIS A 49 18.89 14.96 -4.49
C HIS A 49 17.48 14.70 -3.97
N GLU A 50 16.88 15.72 -3.38
CA GLU A 50 15.47 15.64 -2.96
C GLU A 50 14.65 14.97 -4.06
N PRO A 51 13.74 14.07 -3.72
CA PRO A 51 12.87 13.43 -4.70
C PRO A 51 12.04 14.53 -5.38
N ALA A 52 12.55 15.09 -6.47
CA ALA A 52 11.94 16.21 -7.16
C ALA A 52 10.64 15.74 -7.83
N GLY A 53 9.59 15.55 -7.03
CA GLY A 53 8.22 15.46 -7.48
C GLY A 53 7.87 14.32 -8.45
N ARG A 54 8.61 13.20 -8.47
CA ARG A 54 8.31 12.09 -9.38
C ARG A 54 8.11 10.74 -8.71
N PHE A 55 8.52 10.59 -7.47
CA PHE A 55 8.33 9.36 -6.73
C PHE A 55 8.36 9.60 -5.23
N ILE A 56 7.68 8.76 -4.50
CA ILE A 56 7.75 8.61 -3.05
C ILE A 56 8.48 7.29 -2.78
N PRO A 57 9.63 7.30 -2.11
CA PRO A 57 10.36 6.08 -1.76
C PRO A 57 9.51 5.19 -0.84
N ILE A 58 9.95 3.95 -0.63
CA ILE A 58 9.27 3.03 0.30
C ILE A 58 9.27 3.65 1.69
N THR A 59 8.09 3.98 2.16
CA THR A 59 7.82 4.57 3.46
C THR A 59 7.03 3.58 4.30
N GLN A 60 7.46 3.38 5.53
CA GLN A 60 6.78 2.55 6.52
C GLN A 60 5.92 3.47 7.40
N ILE A 61 4.64 3.12 7.57
CA ILE A 61 3.66 3.88 8.35
C ILE A 61 3.03 2.92 9.35
N GLN A 62 3.18 3.24 10.64
CA GLN A 62 2.71 2.41 11.75
C GLN A 62 1.64 3.10 12.59
N THR A 63 1.59 4.44 12.55
CA THR A 63 0.67 5.24 13.37
C THR A 63 -0.17 6.20 12.53
N SER A 64 -1.28 6.66 13.09
CA SER A 64 -2.15 7.67 12.46
C SER A 64 -1.45 9.01 12.30
N GLU A 65 -0.53 9.37 13.21
CA GLU A 65 0.27 10.59 13.12
C GLU A 65 1.24 10.53 11.94
N GLU A 66 1.91 9.38 11.75
CA GLU A 66 2.78 9.14 10.61
C GLU A 66 2.00 9.19 9.29
N LEU A 67 0.79 8.63 9.25
CA LEU A 67 -0.11 8.71 8.11
C LEU A 67 -0.48 10.16 7.77
N THR A 68 -0.89 10.94 8.78
CA THR A 68 -1.26 12.34 8.59
C THR A 68 -0.07 13.13 8.05
N ARG A 69 1.10 12.96 8.63
CA ARG A 69 2.35 13.60 8.17
C ARG A 69 2.67 13.18 6.73
N PHE A 70 2.59 11.88 6.44
CA PHE A 70 2.83 11.37 5.10
C PHE A 70 1.93 12.05 4.06
N ILE A 71 0.63 12.16 4.30
CA ILE A 71 -0.31 12.79 3.38
C ILE A 71 0.00 14.28 3.21
N THR A 72 0.29 14.96 4.30
CA THR A 72 0.57 16.40 4.29
C THR A 72 1.86 16.73 3.55
N ASP A 73 2.92 15.96 3.76
CA ASP A 73 4.27 16.28 3.30
C ASP A 73 4.58 15.62 1.95
N MET A 74 4.08 14.40 1.72
CA MET A 74 4.50 13.56 0.60
C MET A 74 3.55 13.64 -0.60
N VAL A 75 2.23 13.73 -0.38
CA VAL A 75 1.26 13.80 -1.47
C VAL A 75 1.48 15.03 -2.36
N PRO A 76 1.80 16.22 -1.82
CA PRO A 76 2.13 17.39 -2.64
C PRO A 76 3.31 17.18 -3.59
N LEU A 77 4.27 16.31 -3.25
CA LEU A 77 5.41 15.99 -4.12
C LEU A 77 5.02 15.32 -5.44
N LEU A 78 3.79 14.82 -5.54
CA LEU A 78 3.28 14.20 -6.78
C LEU A 78 2.79 15.24 -7.79
N HIS A 79 2.84 16.54 -7.47
CA HIS A 79 2.41 17.65 -8.35
C HIS A 79 1.03 17.44 -8.98
N LEU A 80 0.08 16.97 -8.17
CA LEU A 80 -1.30 16.73 -8.58
C LEU A 80 -2.13 18.00 -8.56
N GLU A 81 -3.14 18.03 -9.41
CA GLU A 81 -4.24 19.01 -9.24
C GLU A 81 -4.94 18.80 -7.89
N PRO A 82 -5.47 19.86 -7.27
CA PRO A 82 -6.04 19.78 -5.90
C PRO A 82 -7.07 18.67 -5.70
N GLU A 83 -7.96 18.45 -6.67
CA GLU A 83 -8.97 17.39 -6.60
C GLU A 83 -8.35 15.98 -6.64
N GLN A 84 -7.32 15.81 -7.48
CA GLN A 84 -6.57 14.54 -7.56
C GLN A 84 -5.79 14.31 -6.28
N ALA A 85 -5.14 15.33 -5.72
CA ALA A 85 -4.42 15.27 -4.46
C ALA A 85 -5.35 14.84 -3.31
N GLN A 86 -6.55 15.42 -3.23
CA GLN A 86 -7.57 15.06 -2.24
C GLN A 86 -8.02 13.59 -2.40
N THR A 87 -8.30 13.17 -3.63
CA THR A 87 -8.70 11.78 -3.94
C THR A 87 -7.61 10.79 -3.55
N ILE A 88 -6.36 11.07 -3.90
CA ILE A 88 -5.21 10.23 -3.54
C ILE A 88 -5.01 10.20 -2.01
N GLY A 89 -5.12 11.34 -1.35
CA GLY A 89 -5.07 11.44 0.11
C GLY A 89 -6.12 10.56 0.78
N TYR A 90 -7.36 10.58 0.29
CA TYR A 90 -8.43 9.71 0.77
C TYR A 90 -8.11 8.22 0.56
N ILE A 91 -7.72 7.82 -0.67
CA ILE A 91 -7.37 6.44 -0.99
C ILE A 91 -6.25 5.91 -0.09
N VAL A 92 -5.19 6.70 0.07
CA VAL A 92 -4.06 6.33 0.93
C VAL A 92 -4.49 6.22 2.38
N SER A 93 -5.30 7.17 2.88
CA SER A 93 -5.83 7.14 4.25
C SER A 93 -6.60 5.86 4.53
N GLU A 94 -7.55 5.51 3.66
CA GLU A 94 -8.39 4.33 3.85
C GLU A 94 -7.57 3.04 3.82
N LEU A 95 -6.68 2.89 2.83
CA LEU A 95 -5.88 1.68 2.71
C LEU A 95 -4.88 1.51 3.85
N VAL A 96 -4.22 2.58 4.27
CA VAL A 96 -3.25 2.53 5.39
C VAL A 96 -3.97 2.30 6.72
N ARG A 97 -5.14 2.93 6.96
CA ARG A 97 -5.95 2.65 8.14
C ARG A 97 -6.38 1.19 8.21
N ASN A 98 -6.79 0.60 7.08
CA ASN A 98 -7.11 -0.82 7.03
C ASN A 98 -5.93 -1.69 7.48
N VAL A 99 -4.70 -1.32 7.14
CA VAL A 99 -3.52 -2.03 7.62
C VAL A 99 -3.33 -1.82 9.13
N ILE A 100 -3.33 -0.58 9.60
CA ILE A 100 -3.07 -0.25 11.01
C ILE A 100 -4.13 -0.87 11.93
N GLU A 101 -5.41 -0.77 11.57
CA GLU A 101 -6.52 -1.15 12.43
C GLU A 101 -6.86 -2.65 12.36
N HIS A 102 -6.67 -3.28 11.20
CA HIS A 102 -7.21 -4.62 10.94
C HIS A 102 -6.16 -5.69 10.70
N SER A 103 -5.00 -5.36 10.16
CA SER A 103 -4.03 -6.36 9.74
C SER A 103 -3.16 -6.90 10.89
N ARG A 104 -3.04 -6.17 12.00
CA ARG A 104 -2.05 -6.43 13.06
C ARG A 104 -0.62 -6.51 12.55
N ALA A 105 -0.31 -5.75 11.51
CA ALA A 105 1.01 -5.74 10.89
C ALA A 105 2.04 -5.14 11.85
N VAL A 106 2.98 -5.96 12.32
CA VAL A 106 4.08 -5.49 13.18
C VAL A 106 4.88 -4.39 12.49
N ASN A 107 5.00 -4.48 11.17
CA ASN A 107 5.72 -3.51 10.35
C ASN A 107 4.82 -2.37 9.82
N GLY A 108 3.53 -2.33 10.19
CA GLY A 108 2.59 -1.37 9.63
C GLY A 108 2.40 -1.50 8.11
N ALA A 109 2.02 -0.41 7.47
CA ALA A 109 1.87 -0.31 6.03
C ALA A 109 3.18 0.11 5.36
N LEU A 110 3.53 -0.57 4.27
CA LEU A 110 4.62 -0.20 3.38
C LEU A 110 4.04 0.46 2.15
N LEU A 111 4.36 1.71 1.93
CA LEU A 111 3.82 2.50 0.84
C LEU A 111 4.93 3.02 -0.07
N CYS A 112 4.70 3.04 -1.36
CA CYS A 112 5.49 3.82 -2.32
C CYS A 112 4.59 4.33 -3.44
N ALA A 113 5.00 5.44 -4.06
CA ALA A 113 4.30 5.99 -5.21
C ALA A 113 5.28 6.45 -6.27
N GLN A 114 4.83 6.46 -7.52
CA GLN A 114 5.60 6.96 -8.65
C GLN A 114 4.70 7.64 -9.66
N TYR A 115 5.09 8.84 -10.07
CA TYR A 115 4.53 9.57 -11.17
C TYR A 115 5.32 9.28 -12.45
N TYR A 116 4.63 8.93 -13.51
CA TYR A 116 5.20 8.65 -14.82
C TYR A 116 4.96 9.80 -15.81
N PRO A 117 5.86 10.02 -16.79
CA PRO A 117 5.67 11.06 -17.81
C PRO A 117 4.38 10.93 -18.64
N SER A 118 3.74 9.77 -18.61
CA SER A 118 2.43 9.51 -19.22
C SER A 118 1.24 10.02 -18.38
N ASN A 119 1.46 10.87 -17.38
CA ASN A 119 0.46 11.35 -16.43
C ASN A 119 -0.21 10.21 -15.62
N VAL A 120 0.50 9.12 -15.42
CA VAL A 120 0.03 7.99 -14.62
C VAL A 120 0.73 8.01 -13.27
N ILE A 121 -0.04 7.92 -12.19
CA ILE A 121 0.47 7.70 -10.85
C ILE A 121 0.21 6.25 -10.47
N ARG A 122 1.25 5.58 -9.98
CA ARG A 122 1.12 4.25 -9.39
C ARG A 122 1.41 4.33 -7.91
N ILE A 123 0.43 3.93 -7.12
CA ILE A 123 0.55 3.83 -5.67
C ILE A 123 0.47 2.36 -5.31
N CYS A 124 1.38 1.90 -4.47
CA CYS A 124 1.36 0.55 -3.95
C CYS A 124 1.40 0.60 -2.42
N ILE A 125 0.46 -0.09 -1.80
CA ILE A 125 0.40 -0.28 -0.36
C ILE A 125 0.46 -1.77 -0.09
N ALA A 126 1.30 -2.20 0.84
CA ALA A 126 1.48 -3.58 1.21
C ALA A 126 1.65 -3.72 2.72
N ASP A 127 1.26 -4.86 3.25
CA ASP A 127 1.52 -5.28 4.63
C ASP A 127 1.98 -6.74 4.68
N THR A 128 2.43 -7.19 5.86
CA THR A 128 2.95 -8.55 6.08
C THR A 128 2.04 -9.40 6.96
N CYS A 129 0.74 -9.13 6.98
CA CYS A 129 -0.14 -9.70 7.99
C CYS A 129 -1.19 -10.70 7.51
N LEU A 130 -2.25 -10.79 8.33
CA LEU A 130 -3.26 -11.85 8.34
C LEU A 130 -4.00 -12.05 7.02
N GLY A 131 -3.96 -11.07 6.11
CA GLY A 131 -4.70 -11.07 4.86
C GLY A 131 -6.21 -10.85 5.05
N ILE A 132 -6.87 -10.47 3.96
CA ILE A 132 -8.28 -10.09 3.94
C ILE A 132 -9.19 -11.24 4.39
N LYS A 133 -8.90 -12.49 3.98
CA LYS A 133 -9.73 -13.65 4.34
C LYS A 133 -9.82 -13.88 5.84
N THR A 134 -8.71 -13.75 6.57
CA THR A 134 -8.71 -13.91 8.02
C THR A 134 -9.54 -12.84 8.71
N THR A 135 -9.52 -11.62 8.19
CA THR A 135 -10.29 -10.51 8.75
C THR A 135 -11.78 -10.66 8.42
N ILE A 136 -12.14 -10.95 7.18
CA ILE A 136 -13.53 -11.13 6.73
C ILE A 136 -14.19 -12.32 7.42
N ASN A 137 -13.48 -13.44 7.61
CA ASN A 137 -14.02 -14.64 8.22
C ASN A 137 -14.29 -14.54 9.73
N LYS A 138 -14.03 -13.40 10.35
CA LYS A 138 -14.53 -13.11 11.71
C LYS A 138 -16.04 -12.88 11.74
N SER A 139 -16.61 -12.38 10.65
CA SER A 139 -18.03 -11.99 10.56
C SER A 139 -18.78 -12.63 9.40
N TYR A 140 -18.06 -13.09 8.38
CA TYR A 140 -18.60 -13.70 7.16
C TYR A 140 -17.90 -15.03 6.90
N SER A 141 -18.32 -15.77 5.87
CA SER A 141 -17.77 -17.08 5.53
C SER A 141 -17.28 -17.09 4.07
N ALA A 142 -16.06 -16.61 3.85
CA ALA A 142 -15.41 -16.69 2.54
C ALA A 142 -14.71 -18.03 2.36
N GLN A 143 -14.98 -18.71 1.26
CA GLN A 143 -14.40 -20.02 0.98
C GLN A 143 -12.96 -19.93 0.48
N SER A 144 -12.63 -18.90 -0.31
CA SER A 144 -11.30 -18.65 -0.86
C SER A 144 -10.83 -17.23 -0.53
N ASP A 145 -9.53 -16.97 -0.74
CA ASP A 145 -8.98 -15.61 -0.61
C ASP A 145 -9.62 -14.66 -1.63
N LEU A 146 -9.91 -15.15 -2.85
CA LEU A 146 -10.59 -14.34 -3.86
C LEU A 146 -12.03 -14.00 -3.45
N ASP A 147 -12.77 -14.93 -2.83
CA ASP A 147 -14.11 -14.65 -2.32
C ASP A 147 -14.07 -13.63 -1.20
N ALA A 148 -13.06 -13.71 -0.33
CA ALA A 148 -12.86 -12.73 0.73
C ALA A 148 -12.58 -11.32 0.17
N ILE A 149 -11.76 -11.22 -0.87
CA ILE A 149 -11.52 -9.94 -1.56
C ILE A 149 -12.82 -9.42 -2.16
N ARG A 150 -13.58 -10.26 -2.85
CA ARG A 150 -14.88 -9.86 -3.43
C ARG A 150 -15.86 -9.37 -2.36
N LEU A 151 -15.96 -10.07 -1.24
CA LEU A 151 -16.79 -9.64 -0.11
C LEU A 151 -16.33 -8.30 0.45
N ALA A 152 -15.01 -8.11 0.65
CA ALA A 152 -14.46 -6.85 1.16
C ALA A 152 -14.70 -5.65 0.23
N LEU A 153 -15.00 -5.91 -1.05
CA LEU A 153 -15.35 -4.91 -2.05
C LEU A 153 -16.84 -4.61 -2.14
N TRP A 154 -17.70 -5.22 -1.30
CA TRP A 154 -19.13 -4.92 -1.22
C TRP A 154 -19.38 -3.80 -0.22
N PRO A 155 -20.34 -2.89 -0.50
CA PRO A 155 -20.69 -1.81 0.42
C PRO A 155 -21.22 -2.37 1.74
N GLY A 156 -20.79 -1.79 2.85
CA GLY A 156 -21.23 -2.18 4.19
C GLY A 156 -20.58 -3.44 4.77
N ILE A 157 -19.70 -4.11 4.03
CA ILE A 157 -18.96 -5.26 4.54
C ILE A 157 -17.66 -4.81 5.21
N THR A 158 -17.54 -5.13 6.50
CA THR A 158 -16.32 -4.89 7.30
C THR A 158 -15.97 -6.17 8.07
N GLY A 159 -14.68 -6.45 8.21
CA GLY A 159 -14.22 -7.58 9.02
C GLY A 159 -14.36 -7.39 10.53
N THR A 160 -14.82 -6.23 11.00
CA THR A 160 -14.85 -5.90 12.44
C THR A 160 -16.25 -5.91 13.06
N THR A 161 -17.31 -5.79 12.29
CA THR A 161 -18.69 -5.76 12.82
C THR A 161 -19.64 -6.56 11.94
N GLN A 162 -20.54 -7.33 12.58
CA GLN A 162 -21.64 -8.03 11.90
C GLN A 162 -22.86 -7.13 11.62
N LYS A 163 -22.80 -5.84 11.99
CA LYS A 163 -23.91 -4.91 11.76
C LYS A 163 -23.82 -4.36 10.35
N GLU A 164 -24.91 -4.48 9.60
CA GLU A 164 -25.08 -3.75 8.34
C GLU A 164 -24.85 -2.26 8.60
N GLY A 165 -23.96 -1.64 7.80
CA GLY A 165 -23.62 -0.24 7.92
C GLY A 165 -22.39 0.10 8.78
N GLY A 166 -21.78 -0.87 9.50
CA GLY A 166 -20.60 -0.63 10.34
C GLY A 166 -20.88 0.25 11.57
N THR A 167 -19.83 0.76 12.19
CA THR A 167 -19.92 1.83 13.19
C THR A 167 -19.70 3.19 12.52
N GLU A 168 -20.04 4.31 13.18
CA GLU A 168 -19.75 5.68 12.67
C GLU A 168 -18.28 5.87 12.26
N GLN A 169 -17.35 5.10 12.84
CA GLN A 169 -15.92 5.13 12.56
C GLN A 169 -15.47 4.16 11.46
N ASN A 170 -16.26 3.11 11.15
CA ASN A 170 -15.94 2.05 10.18
C ASN A 170 -17.20 1.61 9.43
N ALA A 171 -17.62 2.41 8.46
CA ALA A 171 -18.82 2.14 7.66
C ALA A 171 -18.68 0.94 6.70
N GLY A 172 -17.52 0.25 6.67
CA GLY A 172 -17.29 -0.89 5.75
C GLY A 172 -17.33 -0.50 4.27
N ALA A 173 -17.09 0.76 3.96
CA ALA A 173 -17.27 1.30 2.62
C ALA A 173 -15.93 1.69 1.93
N GLY A 174 -14.81 1.72 2.66
CA GLY A 174 -13.54 2.23 2.16
C GLY A 174 -13.05 1.54 0.88
N LEU A 175 -12.91 0.22 0.89
CA LEU A 175 -12.49 -0.54 -0.29
C LEU A 175 -13.51 -0.47 -1.44
N PHE A 176 -14.81 -0.43 -1.12
CA PHE A 176 -15.87 -0.25 -2.11
C PHE A 176 -15.75 1.12 -2.80
N PHE A 177 -15.54 2.20 -2.05
CA PHE A 177 -15.38 3.54 -2.63
C PHE A 177 -14.11 3.64 -3.47
N ILE A 178 -12.99 3.07 -3.02
CA ILE A 178 -11.74 3.06 -3.78
C ILE A 178 -11.94 2.34 -5.12
N LYS A 179 -12.58 1.17 -5.12
CA LYS A 179 -12.95 0.45 -6.34
C LYS A 179 -13.85 1.30 -7.23
N SER A 180 -14.84 1.97 -6.67
CA SER A 180 -15.77 2.82 -7.40
C SER A 180 -15.07 4.01 -8.04
N ILE A 181 -14.17 4.69 -7.32
CA ILE A 181 -13.33 5.78 -7.85
C ILE A 181 -12.50 5.27 -9.03
N ALA A 182 -11.80 4.15 -8.85
CA ALA A 182 -10.99 3.56 -9.91
C ALA A 182 -11.84 3.20 -11.15
N SER A 183 -13.04 2.65 -10.94
CA SER A 183 -13.96 2.29 -12.02
C SER A 183 -14.45 3.51 -12.80
N VAL A 184 -14.86 4.58 -12.10
CA VAL A 184 -15.35 5.82 -12.72
C VAL A 184 -14.24 6.49 -13.53
N ASN A 185 -13.04 6.55 -12.99
CA ASN A 185 -11.89 7.16 -13.63
C ASN A 185 -11.26 6.26 -14.70
N ARG A 186 -11.70 5.01 -14.85
CA ARG A 186 -11.09 3.98 -15.70
C ARG A 186 -9.63 3.71 -15.32
N ASP A 187 -9.33 3.80 -14.02
CA ASP A 187 -8.03 3.55 -13.47
C ASP A 187 -7.77 2.04 -13.28
N PHE A 188 -6.50 1.70 -13.14
CA PHE A 188 -6.08 0.34 -12.86
C PHE A 188 -6.08 0.08 -11.36
N PHE A 189 -6.90 -0.87 -10.90
CA PHE A 189 -7.02 -1.26 -9.51
C PHE A 189 -6.75 -2.76 -9.33
N VAL A 190 -5.86 -3.09 -8.39
CA VAL A 190 -5.48 -4.48 -8.12
C VAL A 190 -5.40 -4.71 -6.61
N ILE A 191 -5.96 -5.83 -6.16
CA ILE A 191 -5.76 -6.36 -4.81
C ILE A 191 -5.15 -7.76 -4.92
N TYR A 192 -4.13 -8.00 -4.12
CA TYR A 192 -3.54 -9.31 -3.87
C TYR A 192 -3.56 -9.61 -2.38
N SER A 193 -4.15 -10.74 -1.95
CA SER A 193 -4.21 -11.16 -0.56
C SER A 193 -4.25 -12.68 -0.47
N GLY A 194 -3.31 -13.28 0.27
CA GLY A 194 -3.13 -14.73 0.29
C GLY A 194 -2.88 -15.28 -1.12
N ASN A 195 -3.71 -16.20 -1.58
CA ASN A 195 -3.69 -16.72 -2.95
C ASN A 195 -4.73 -16.03 -3.87
N GLY A 196 -5.42 -15.01 -3.36
CA GLY A 196 -6.43 -14.27 -4.10
C GLY A 196 -5.84 -13.10 -4.90
N PHE A 197 -6.28 -12.96 -6.14
CA PHE A 197 -5.93 -11.86 -7.03
C PHE A 197 -7.21 -11.30 -7.65
N TYR A 198 -7.41 -9.99 -7.51
CA TYR A 198 -8.52 -9.23 -8.07
C TYR A 198 -7.98 -8.06 -8.90
N LYS A 199 -8.55 -7.88 -10.10
CA LYS A 199 -8.23 -6.79 -11.03
C LYS A 199 -9.52 -6.14 -11.55
#